data_4b6dfc9d0d575ba2618bb3f1ace3c726
#
_entry.id   4b6dfc9d0d575ba2618bb3f1ace3c726
#
_cell.length_a   1.000
_cell.length_b   1.000
_cell.length_c   1.000
_cell.angle_alpha   90.00
_cell.angle_beta   90.00
_cell.angle_gamma   90.00
#
_symmetry.space_group_name_H-M   'P 1'
#
loop_
_entity.id
_entity.type
_entity.pdbx_description
1 polymer ?
#
loop_
_entity_poly.entity_id
_entity_poly.type
_entity_poly.pdbx_seq_one_letter_code
_entity_poly.pdbx_strand_id
1 'polypeptide(L)'
;VVKMCGTGENSLMFGIMVIAAIMSAFLSNTGTTACLIPVVMGICANARLSASRELMPLAFAAGLGGTITLIGTPPNILANVALKAAGLEHLQFGFFEYAYIGIPITVAGILYMMFIGKYFLPDDLAQEVAEVEQEFDAAATSPKKQVICGIIMTGVILCMATSLVPLELAAVVGAVLCVLTGCITEKQAYNSIDWVTIFLFAGMIPVANAMNSSGAGKLIAEVTVNMMGGDPSPYLVTAVLFCLAVVLTQFMSNTASKALLCPVGIALSTQMGASPKAVLMAILIASSCAFASPVGTPPNTLVLGPGKYKFMDYVKCGSGLVAVCLLVSIAVIPVVWPFFPAQ
;
A
#
# COMPACT_ATOMS: atom_id res chain seq x y z
N VAL A 1 20.79 -8.23 6.60
CA VAL A 1 20.93 -6.82 6.25
C VAL A 1 22.38 -6.37 6.48
N VAL A 2 22.89 -6.30 7.73
CA VAL A 2 24.22 -5.76 8.08
C VAL A 2 25.36 -6.46 7.36
N LYS A 3 25.31 -7.79 7.20
CA LYS A 3 26.35 -8.56 6.45
C LYS A 3 26.37 -8.29 4.95
N MET A 4 25.25 -7.85 4.37
CA MET A 4 25.11 -7.59 2.93
C MET A 4 25.30 -6.11 2.57
N CYS A 5 24.84 -5.21 3.42
CA CYS A 5 24.81 -3.78 3.14
C CYS A 5 25.91 -2.97 3.85
N GLY A 6 26.61 -3.57 4.85
CA GLY A 6 27.61 -2.83 5.66
C GLY A 6 26.97 -1.98 6.77
N THR A 7 27.80 -1.21 7.50
CA THR A 7 27.41 -0.41 8.68
C THR A 7 27.17 1.07 8.37
N GLY A 8 27.22 1.48 7.11
CA GLY A 8 26.96 2.87 6.71
C GLY A 8 25.45 3.17 6.73
N GLU A 9 25.06 4.33 7.27
CA GLU A 9 23.66 4.77 7.39
C GLU A 9 22.88 4.67 6.06
N ASN A 10 23.41 5.22 4.97
CA ASN A 10 22.73 5.14 3.66
C ASN A 10 22.57 3.70 3.17
N SER A 11 23.53 2.83 3.45
CA SER A 11 23.49 1.42 3.03
C SER A 11 22.47 0.63 3.86
N LEU A 12 22.35 0.98 5.14
CA LEU A 12 21.37 0.40 6.05
C LEU A 12 19.95 0.81 5.65
N MET A 13 19.72 2.10 5.42
CA MET A 13 18.46 2.65 4.92
C MET A 13 18.02 1.95 3.64
N PHE A 14 18.91 1.84 2.66
CA PHE A 14 18.62 1.12 1.40
C PHE A 14 18.20 -0.33 1.66
N GLY A 15 18.98 -1.06 2.45
CA GLY A 15 18.69 -2.47 2.76
C GLY A 15 17.37 -2.66 3.50
N ILE A 16 17.06 -1.80 4.47
CA ILE A 16 15.80 -1.80 5.21
C ILE A 16 14.63 -1.53 4.25
N MET A 17 14.74 -0.49 3.41
CA MET A 17 13.68 -0.11 2.48
C MET A 17 13.41 -1.21 1.45
N VAL A 18 14.45 -1.83 0.88
CA VAL A 18 14.29 -2.92 -0.09
C VAL A 18 13.62 -4.12 0.55
N ILE A 19 14.07 -4.54 1.73
CA ILE A 19 13.47 -5.69 2.44
C ILE A 19 12.02 -5.39 2.83
N ALA A 20 11.75 -4.21 3.36
CA ALA A 20 10.40 -3.80 3.72
C ALA A 20 9.47 -3.79 2.49
N ALA A 21 9.92 -3.26 1.36
CA ALA A 21 9.13 -3.22 0.14
C ALA A 21 8.84 -4.63 -0.40
N ILE A 22 9.83 -5.51 -0.43
CA ILE A 22 9.65 -6.91 -0.88
C ILE A 22 8.70 -7.66 0.06
N MET A 23 8.87 -7.54 1.37
CA MET A 23 7.97 -8.17 2.32
C MET A 23 6.55 -7.64 2.19
N SER A 24 6.39 -6.33 2.09
CA SER A 24 5.09 -5.67 2.02
C SER A 24 4.36 -5.91 0.69
N ALA A 25 5.04 -6.32 -0.36
CA ALA A 25 4.40 -6.75 -1.60
C ALA A 25 3.51 -7.99 -1.42
N PHE A 26 3.78 -8.82 -0.41
CA PHE A 26 3.07 -10.08 -0.15
C PHE A 26 2.46 -10.16 1.26
N LEU A 27 2.90 -9.30 2.17
CA LEU A 27 2.39 -9.18 3.53
C LEU A 27 1.72 -7.80 3.70
N SER A 28 0.87 -7.64 4.71
CA SER A 28 0.29 -6.32 4.98
C SER A 28 1.37 -5.30 5.36
N ASN A 29 1.19 -4.05 4.94
CA ASN A 29 2.10 -2.94 5.27
C ASN A 29 2.30 -2.82 6.79
N THR A 30 1.20 -2.94 7.55
CA THR A 30 1.20 -2.89 9.01
C THR A 30 2.01 -4.02 9.62
N GLY A 31 1.78 -5.25 9.17
CA GLY A 31 2.49 -6.44 9.65
C GLY A 31 3.99 -6.36 9.34
N THR A 32 4.35 -5.96 8.13
CA THR A 32 5.74 -5.76 7.72
C THR A 32 6.43 -4.74 8.61
N THR A 33 5.80 -3.57 8.82
CA THR A 33 6.37 -2.51 9.65
C THR A 33 6.51 -2.95 11.10
N ALA A 34 5.46 -3.54 11.69
CA ALA A 34 5.49 -4.02 13.06
C ALA A 34 6.59 -5.05 13.32
N CYS A 35 6.78 -5.99 12.39
CA CYS A 35 7.84 -7.01 12.49
C CYS A 35 9.25 -6.43 12.35
N LEU A 36 9.42 -5.38 11.55
CA LEU A 36 10.75 -4.84 11.26
C LEU A 36 11.18 -3.72 12.22
N ILE A 37 10.27 -3.02 12.89
CA ILE A 37 10.60 -1.98 13.88
C ILE A 37 11.66 -2.46 14.89
N PRO A 38 11.44 -3.56 15.64
CA PRO A 38 12.42 -4.01 16.64
C PRO A 38 13.75 -4.46 16.02
N VAL A 39 13.70 -5.05 14.84
CA VAL A 39 14.91 -5.46 14.12
C VAL A 39 15.74 -4.22 13.75
N VAL A 40 15.08 -3.19 13.21
CA VAL A 40 15.73 -1.92 12.85
C VAL A 40 16.28 -1.21 14.08
N MET A 41 15.50 -1.11 15.17
CA MET A 41 15.94 -0.50 16.42
C MET A 41 17.15 -1.25 17.00
N GLY A 42 17.14 -2.58 17.02
CA GLY A 42 18.28 -3.38 17.47
C GLY A 42 19.53 -3.19 16.61
N ILE A 43 19.38 -3.06 15.28
CA ILE A 43 20.51 -2.76 14.38
C ILE A 43 21.04 -1.36 14.64
N CYS A 44 20.17 -0.36 14.77
CA CYS A 44 20.56 1.02 15.03
C CYS A 44 21.31 1.15 16.38
N ALA A 45 20.81 0.50 17.43
CA ALA A 45 21.47 0.48 18.74
C ALA A 45 22.89 -0.11 18.66
N ASN A 46 23.05 -1.27 17.98
CA ASN A 46 24.35 -1.90 17.80
C ASN A 46 25.33 -1.08 16.92
N ALA A 47 24.79 -0.40 15.89
CA ALA A 47 25.58 0.40 14.97
C ALA A 47 25.79 1.84 15.45
N ARG A 48 25.21 2.25 16.58
CA ARG A 48 25.18 3.64 17.09
C ARG A 48 24.63 4.64 16.08
N LEU A 49 23.56 4.26 15.40
CA LEU A 49 22.81 5.07 14.43
C LEU A 49 21.49 5.53 15.05
N SER A 50 20.96 6.64 14.55
CA SER A 50 19.66 7.13 14.98
C SER A 50 18.52 6.28 14.40
N ALA A 51 17.67 5.69 15.25
CA ALA A 51 16.52 4.93 14.83
C ALA A 51 15.50 5.80 14.08
N SER A 52 15.39 7.09 14.42
CA SER A 52 14.53 8.05 13.74
C SER A 52 14.91 8.28 12.27
N ARG A 53 16.13 8.01 11.86
CA ARG A 53 16.54 8.10 10.45
C ARG A 53 16.17 6.86 9.61
N GLU A 54 15.83 5.75 10.26
CA GLU A 54 15.58 4.46 9.62
C GLU A 54 14.09 4.03 9.68
N LEU A 55 13.36 4.43 10.72
CA LEU A 55 11.99 3.97 10.94
C LEU A 55 10.96 4.61 10.00
N MET A 56 11.08 5.90 9.66
CA MET A 56 10.19 6.53 8.67
C MET A 56 10.42 5.98 7.25
N PRO A 57 11.67 5.81 6.77
CA PRO A 57 11.97 5.08 5.55
C PRO A 57 11.40 3.67 5.52
N LEU A 58 11.47 2.92 6.64
CA LEU A 58 10.85 1.61 6.78
C LEU A 58 9.34 1.67 6.51
N ALA A 59 8.62 2.57 7.18
CA ALA A 59 7.17 2.71 7.03
C ALA A 59 6.77 3.12 5.61
N PHE A 60 7.52 4.05 5.01
CA PHE A 60 7.29 4.50 3.64
C PHE A 60 7.55 3.38 2.62
N ALA A 61 8.63 2.62 2.81
CA ALA A 61 8.94 1.48 1.95
C ALA A 61 7.88 0.37 2.06
N ALA A 62 7.34 0.12 3.24
CA ALA A 62 6.22 -0.81 3.41
C ALA A 62 4.97 -0.31 2.66
N GLY A 63 4.64 0.99 2.73
CA GLY A 63 3.56 1.60 1.97
C GLY A 63 3.73 1.48 0.46
N LEU A 64 4.93 1.77 -0.04
CA LEU A 64 5.30 1.65 -1.46
C LEU A 64 5.26 0.18 -1.92
N GLY A 65 5.86 -0.74 -1.16
CA GLY A 65 5.86 -2.17 -1.45
C GLY A 65 4.46 -2.78 -1.57
N GLY A 66 3.52 -2.32 -0.75
CA GLY A 66 2.11 -2.71 -0.81
C GLY A 66 1.40 -2.37 -2.12
N THR A 67 2.01 -1.54 -2.98
CA THR A 67 1.48 -1.23 -4.32
C THR A 67 1.99 -2.17 -5.42
N ILE A 68 2.88 -3.12 -5.11
CA ILE A 68 3.49 -3.99 -6.13
C ILE A 68 2.57 -5.14 -6.55
N THR A 69 1.72 -5.62 -5.66
CA THR A 69 0.81 -6.73 -5.97
C THR A 69 -0.63 -6.41 -5.59
N LEU A 70 -1.56 -7.19 -6.12
CA LEU A 70 -2.98 -7.07 -5.78
C LEU A 70 -3.25 -7.29 -4.28
N ILE A 71 -2.47 -8.14 -3.61
CA ILE A 71 -2.64 -8.48 -2.18
C ILE A 71 -1.70 -7.72 -1.25
N GLY A 72 -0.76 -6.93 -1.76
CA GLY A 72 0.21 -6.21 -0.93
C GLY A 72 -0.45 -5.27 0.09
N THR A 73 -1.60 -4.71 -0.27
CA THR A 73 -2.48 -4.04 0.69
C THR A 73 -3.93 -4.42 0.42
N PRO A 74 -4.73 -4.80 1.46
CA PRO A 74 -6.10 -5.27 1.28
C PRO A 74 -6.97 -4.35 0.41
N PRO A 75 -6.87 -3.02 0.50
CA PRO A 75 -7.68 -2.12 -0.31
C PRO A 75 -7.44 -2.18 -1.84
N ASN A 76 -6.40 -2.83 -2.32
CA ASN A 76 -6.17 -2.95 -3.78
C ASN A 76 -7.27 -3.75 -4.48
N ILE A 77 -7.86 -4.71 -3.78
CA ILE A 77 -8.95 -5.55 -4.30
C ILE A 77 -10.23 -4.73 -4.59
N LEU A 78 -10.40 -3.56 -3.94
CA LEU A 78 -11.59 -2.72 -4.13
C LEU A 78 -11.83 -2.29 -5.57
N ALA A 79 -10.78 -2.10 -6.36
CA ALA A 79 -10.96 -1.77 -7.78
C ALA A 79 -11.64 -2.92 -8.54
N ASN A 80 -11.23 -4.17 -8.27
CA ASN A 80 -11.85 -5.34 -8.90
C ASN A 80 -13.31 -5.51 -8.43
N VAL A 81 -13.60 -5.23 -7.16
CA VAL A 81 -14.98 -5.22 -6.62
C VAL A 81 -15.82 -4.15 -7.32
N ALA A 82 -15.29 -2.94 -7.48
CA ALA A 82 -15.99 -1.84 -8.14
C ALA A 82 -16.23 -2.12 -9.64
N LEU A 83 -15.23 -2.67 -10.34
CA LEU A 83 -15.35 -3.09 -11.74
C LEU A 83 -16.42 -4.19 -11.90
N LYS A 84 -16.45 -5.17 -11.02
CA LYS A 84 -17.46 -6.22 -11.01
C LYS A 84 -18.87 -5.64 -10.78
N ALA A 85 -19.04 -4.75 -9.82
CA ALA A 85 -20.29 -4.06 -9.55
C ALA A 85 -20.77 -3.20 -10.72
N ALA A 86 -19.84 -2.69 -11.54
CA ALA A 86 -20.15 -1.92 -12.75
C ALA A 86 -20.39 -2.80 -14.01
N GLY A 87 -20.32 -4.12 -13.90
CA GLY A 87 -20.47 -5.04 -15.06
C GLY A 87 -19.24 -5.08 -15.98
N LEU A 88 -18.09 -4.63 -15.51
CA LEU A 88 -16.82 -4.54 -16.25
C LEU A 88 -15.81 -5.59 -15.78
N GLU A 89 -16.27 -6.83 -15.56
CA GLU A 89 -15.43 -7.91 -15.01
C GLU A 89 -14.20 -8.23 -15.88
N HIS A 90 -14.31 -8.04 -17.19
CA HIS A 90 -13.20 -8.26 -18.14
C HIS A 90 -12.04 -7.26 -17.98
N LEU A 91 -12.25 -6.17 -17.27
CA LEU A 91 -11.23 -5.15 -16.95
C LEU A 91 -10.59 -5.33 -15.58
N GLN A 92 -10.89 -6.41 -14.85
CA GLN A 92 -10.28 -6.65 -13.55
C GLN A 92 -8.76 -6.73 -13.63
N PHE A 93 -8.10 -6.25 -12.56
CA PHE A 93 -6.64 -6.29 -12.46
C PHE A 93 -6.15 -7.67 -12.07
N GLY A 94 -5.11 -8.14 -12.75
CA GLY A 94 -4.40 -9.35 -12.41
C GLY A 94 -3.48 -9.19 -11.19
N PHE A 95 -3.01 -10.33 -10.65
CA PHE A 95 -2.20 -10.36 -9.43
C PHE A 95 -0.94 -9.50 -9.48
N PHE A 96 -0.15 -9.61 -10.56
CA PHE A 96 1.07 -8.85 -10.79
C PHE A 96 0.90 -7.61 -11.66
N GLU A 97 -0.31 -7.30 -12.08
CA GLU A 97 -0.54 -6.13 -12.93
C GLU A 97 -0.16 -4.82 -12.24
N TYR A 98 -0.28 -4.79 -10.92
CA TYR A 98 0.15 -3.68 -10.07
C TYR A 98 1.68 -3.45 -10.13
N ALA A 99 2.47 -4.48 -10.41
CA ALA A 99 3.92 -4.37 -10.46
C ALA A 99 4.42 -3.39 -11.53
N TYR A 100 3.67 -3.22 -12.62
CA TYR A 100 4.04 -2.29 -13.70
C TYR A 100 4.17 -0.85 -13.22
N ILE A 101 3.42 -0.44 -12.22
CA ILE A 101 3.52 0.89 -11.61
C ILE A 101 4.14 0.82 -10.21
N GLY A 102 3.87 -0.22 -9.45
CA GLY A 102 4.34 -0.38 -8.07
C GLY A 102 5.86 -0.47 -7.98
N ILE A 103 6.53 -1.20 -8.89
CA ILE A 103 7.99 -1.28 -8.92
C ILE A 103 8.63 0.08 -9.26
N PRO A 104 8.25 0.78 -10.35
CA PRO A 104 8.76 2.12 -10.64
C PRO A 104 8.59 3.11 -9.49
N ILE A 105 7.42 3.14 -8.84
CA ILE A 105 7.16 4.02 -7.70
C ILE A 105 8.03 3.64 -6.51
N THR A 106 8.17 2.35 -6.21
CA THR A 106 9.00 1.88 -5.11
C THR A 106 10.47 2.24 -5.31
N VAL A 107 11.00 2.01 -6.52
CA VAL A 107 12.38 2.39 -6.86
C VAL A 107 12.57 3.90 -6.75
N ALA A 108 11.68 4.69 -7.34
CA ALA A 108 11.75 6.15 -7.27
C ALA A 108 11.63 6.66 -5.83
N GLY A 109 10.77 6.05 -5.01
CA GLY A 109 10.60 6.39 -3.60
C GLY A 109 11.84 6.06 -2.76
N ILE A 110 12.48 4.91 -2.99
CA ILE A 110 13.75 4.55 -2.34
C ILE A 110 14.84 5.57 -2.72
N LEU A 111 14.96 5.89 -4.00
CA LEU A 111 15.94 6.89 -4.48
C LEU A 111 15.64 8.27 -3.87
N TYR A 112 14.37 8.69 -3.83
CA TYR A 112 13.98 9.92 -3.17
C TYR A 112 14.44 9.95 -1.70
N MET A 113 14.17 8.90 -0.94
CA MET A 113 14.56 8.83 0.47
C MET A 113 16.08 8.87 0.65
N MET A 114 16.82 8.16 -0.19
CA MET A 114 18.28 8.12 -0.11
C MET A 114 18.96 9.46 -0.46
N PHE A 115 18.42 10.20 -1.43
CA PHE A 115 19.09 11.42 -1.93
C PHE A 115 18.49 12.71 -1.39
N ILE A 116 17.19 12.75 -1.11
CA ILE A 116 16.45 13.96 -0.73
C ILE A 116 15.79 13.80 0.64
N GLY A 117 14.98 12.75 0.82
CA GLY A 117 14.13 12.57 2.00
C GLY A 117 14.91 12.51 3.31
N LYS A 118 16.10 11.92 3.30
CA LYS A 118 16.97 11.79 4.47
C LYS A 118 17.33 13.13 5.13
N TYR A 119 17.37 14.24 4.39
CA TYR A 119 17.67 15.56 4.92
C TYR A 119 16.53 16.18 5.74
N PHE A 120 15.33 15.64 5.63
CA PHE A 120 14.15 16.06 6.38
C PHE A 120 13.86 15.19 7.60
N LEU A 121 14.63 14.12 7.80
CA LEU A 121 14.48 13.22 8.95
C LEU A 121 15.14 13.84 10.18
N PRO A 122 14.50 13.76 11.36
CA PRO A 122 15.13 14.20 12.61
C PRO A 122 16.34 13.31 12.95
N ASP A 123 17.32 13.90 13.61
CA ASP A 123 18.54 13.22 14.03
C ASP A 123 18.63 13.26 15.57
N ASP A 124 17.95 12.34 16.22
CA ASP A 124 17.97 12.20 17.67
C ASP A 124 18.90 11.05 18.10
N LEU A 125 20.22 11.33 18.15
CA LEU A 125 21.23 10.36 18.60
C LEU A 125 21.22 10.11 20.12
N ALA A 126 20.43 10.84 20.88
CA ALA A 126 20.50 10.87 22.33
C ALA A 126 19.39 10.03 22.99
N GLN A 127 19.76 8.96 23.66
CA GLN A 127 19.09 8.33 24.80
C GLN A 127 18.28 7.03 24.64
N GLU A 128 18.35 6.25 23.57
CA GLU A 128 17.41 5.12 23.40
C GLU A 128 17.95 3.69 23.62
N VAL A 129 19.15 3.50 24.16
CA VAL A 129 19.70 2.14 24.37
C VAL A 129 19.04 1.40 25.55
N ALA A 130 18.27 2.07 26.40
CA ALA A 130 17.86 1.51 27.69
C ALA A 130 16.44 0.91 27.76
N GLU A 131 15.52 1.19 26.83
CA GLU A 131 14.12 0.78 26.97
C GLU A 131 13.66 -0.37 26.05
N VAL A 132 14.46 -0.78 25.08
CA VAL A 132 14.06 -1.77 24.05
C VAL A 132 14.26 -3.22 24.49
N GLU A 133 14.98 -3.48 25.58
CA GLU A 133 15.26 -4.85 26.04
C GLU A 133 14.07 -5.57 26.71
N GLN A 134 12.95 -4.92 27.01
CA GLN A 134 11.93 -5.49 27.89
C GLN A 134 10.67 -6.07 27.24
N GLU A 135 10.45 -5.99 25.94
CA GLU A 135 9.17 -6.47 25.34
C GLU A 135 9.27 -7.49 24.19
N PHE A 136 10.43 -8.01 23.90
CA PHE A 136 10.56 -9.12 22.96
C PHE A 136 10.84 -10.46 23.66
N ASP A 137 9.89 -10.94 24.43
CA ASP A 137 9.62 -12.37 24.43
C ASP A 137 9.07 -12.71 23.04
N ALA A 138 9.96 -12.75 22.06
CA ALA A 138 9.72 -13.45 20.82
C ALA A 138 9.36 -14.87 21.24
N ALA A 139 8.08 -15.16 21.31
CA ALA A 139 7.58 -16.52 21.51
C ALA A 139 8.38 -17.35 20.53
N ALA A 140 9.30 -18.19 21.07
CA ALA A 140 10.30 -18.90 20.30
C ALA A 140 9.59 -19.82 19.33
N THR A 141 9.24 -19.26 18.16
CA THR A 141 8.53 -19.98 17.11
C THR A 141 9.49 -21.01 16.60
N SER A 142 9.16 -22.28 16.79
CA SER A 142 10.00 -23.40 16.36
C SER A 142 10.45 -23.17 14.91
N PRO A 143 11.75 -23.33 14.58
CA PRO A 143 12.24 -23.17 13.19
C PRO A 143 11.46 -24.03 12.18
N LYS A 144 10.95 -25.19 12.61
CA LYS A 144 10.08 -26.05 11.78
C LYS A 144 8.77 -25.34 11.38
N LYS A 145 8.13 -24.62 12.30
CA LYS A 145 6.89 -23.89 12.01
C LYS A 145 7.13 -22.72 11.05
N GLN A 146 8.28 -22.05 11.16
CA GLN A 146 8.67 -20.97 10.24
C GLN A 146 8.83 -21.50 8.81
N VAL A 147 9.51 -22.64 8.63
CA VAL A 147 9.68 -23.28 7.33
C VAL A 147 8.34 -23.72 6.75
N ILE A 148 7.47 -24.36 7.55
CA ILE A 148 6.13 -24.79 7.10
C ILE A 148 5.30 -23.57 6.65
N CYS A 149 5.28 -22.50 7.44
CA CYS A 149 4.58 -21.27 7.09
C CYS A 149 5.13 -20.66 5.78
N GLY A 150 6.46 -20.65 5.62
CA GLY A 150 7.11 -20.19 4.39
C GLY A 150 6.71 -21.01 3.16
N ILE A 151 6.63 -22.33 3.28
CA ILE A 151 6.19 -23.22 2.19
C ILE A 151 4.72 -22.94 1.84
N ILE A 152 3.82 -22.83 2.84
CA ILE A 152 2.41 -22.53 2.63
C ILE A 152 2.26 -21.18 1.91
N MET A 153 2.93 -20.13 2.40
CA MET A 153 2.87 -18.79 1.80
C MET A 153 3.38 -18.80 0.36
N THR A 154 4.50 -19.46 0.10
CA THR A 154 5.04 -19.58 -1.26
C THR A 154 4.05 -20.32 -2.18
N GLY A 155 3.44 -21.40 -1.72
CA GLY A 155 2.42 -22.13 -2.46
C GLY A 155 1.19 -21.28 -2.78
N VAL A 156 0.67 -20.52 -1.80
CA VAL A 156 -0.46 -19.60 -1.98
C VAL A 156 -0.11 -18.51 -3.02
N ILE A 157 1.05 -17.88 -2.90
CA ILE A 157 1.49 -16.83 -3.83
C ILE A 157 1.61 -17.40 -5.25
N LEU A 158 2.18 -18.58 -5.41
CA LEU A 158 2.29 -19.25 -6.72
C LEU A 158 0.91 -19.58 -7.32
N CYS A 159 -0.02 -20.09 -6.51
CA CYS A 159 -1.38 -20.35 -6.97
C CYS A 159 -2.09 -19.07 -7.41
N MET A 160 -1.95 -17.99 -6.65
CA MET A 160 -2.53 -16.69 -7.00
C MET A 160 -1.88 -16.08 -8.25
N ALA A 161 -0.56 -16.19 -8.38
CA ALA A 161 0.21 -15.66 -9.49
C ALA A 161 -0.07 -16.36 -10.81
N THR A 162 -0.29 -17.68 -10.76
CA THR A 162 -0.58 -18.50 -11.93
C THR A 162 -2.07 -18.57 -12.27
N SER A 163 -2.94 -17.99 -11.42
CA SER A 163 -4.40 -18.05 -11.56
C SER A 163 -4.95 -19.49 -11.68
N LEU A 164 -4.23 -20.47 -11.11
CA LEU A 164 -4.64 -21.89 -11.12
C LEU A 164 -5.93 -22.11 -10.34
N VAL A 165 -6.17 -21.31 -9.32
CA VAL A 165 -7.39 -21.28 -8.51
C VAL A 165 -7.82 -19.85 -8.27
N PRO A 166 -9.12 -19.59 -8.01
CA PRO A 166 -9.57 -18.26 -7.61
C PRO A 166 -8.79 -17.72 -6.40
N LEU A 167 -8.51 -16.42 -6.42
CA LEU A 167 -7.70 -15.73 -5.40
C LEU A 167 -8.22 -16.01 -3.99
N GLU A 168 -9.54 -15.94 -3.82
CA GLU A 168 -10.23 -16.12 -2.56
C GLU A 168 -10.04 -17.56 -2.02
N LEU A 169 -10.11 -18.54 -2.91
CA LEU A 169 -9.92 -19.94 -2.53
C LEU A 169 -8.48 -20.21 -2.11
N ALA A 170 -7.50 -19.70 -2.85
CA ALA A 170 -6.09 -19.85 -2.50
C ALA A 170 -5.79 -19.23 -1.11
N ALA A 171 -6.35 -18.04 -0.84
CA ALA A 171 -6.18 -17.34 0.45
C ALA A 171 -6.79 -18.13 1.62
N VAL A 172 -8.05 -18.59 1.48
CA VAL A 172 -8.74 -19.34 2.54
C VAL A 172 -8.05 -20.67 2.80
N VAL A 173 -7.69 -21.42 1.76
CA VAL A 173 -6.96 -22.70 1.90
C VAL A 173 -5.62 -22.48 2.60
N GLY A 174 -4.86 -21.43 2.24
CA GLY A 174 -3.60 -21.10 2.91
C GLY A 174 -3.78 -20.79 4.40
N ALA A 175 -4.79 -19.99 4.74
CA ALA A 175 -5.10 -19.69 6.15
C ALA A 175 -5.47 -20.93 6.95
N VAL A 176 -6.33 -21.79 6.38
CA VAL A 176 -6.72 -23.08 7.01
C VAL A 176 -5.50 -23.99 7.19
N LEU A 177 -4.62 -24.09 6.21
CA LEU A 177 -3.39 -24.87 6.31
C LEU A 177 -2.46 -24.34 7.41
N CYS A 178 -2.33 -23.04 7.61
CA CYS A 178 -1.55 -22.46 8.69
C CYS A 178 -2.09 -22.85 10.07
N VAL A 179 -3.40 -22.97 10.23
CA VAL A 179 -4.04 -23.43 11.48
C VAL A 179 -3.86 -24.93 11.65
N LEU A 180 -4.16 -25.73 10.62
CA LEU A 180 -4.07 -27.19 10.67
C LEU A 180 -2.66 -27.71 10.92
N THR A 181 -1.64 -27.03 10.39
CA THR A 181 -0.23 -27.37 10.63
C THR A 181 0.31 -26.84 11.98
N GLY A 182 -0.53 -26.11 12.72
CA GLY A 182 -0.16 -25.53 14.02
C GLY A 182 0.87 -24.41 13.93
N CYS A 183 1.02 -23.78 12.76
CA CYS A 183 1.82 -22.55 12.62
C CYS A 183 1.25 -21.43 13.47
N ILE A 184 -0.07 -21.28 13.47
CA ILE A 184 -0.85 -20.37 14.29
C ILE A 184 -2.01 -21.11 14.95
N THR A 185 -2.48 -20.59 16.07
CA THR A 185 -3.70 -21.11 16.72
C THR A 185 -4.94 -20.50 16.05
N GLU A 186 -6.09 -21.17 16.18
CA GLU A 186 -7.37 -20.65 15.71
C GLU A 186 -7.66 -19.25 16.24
N LYS A 187 -7.43 -19.01 17.54
CA LYS A 187 -7.63 -17.70 18.19
C LYS A 187 -6.74 -16.62 17.57
N GLN A 188 -5.47 -16.96 17.28
CA GLN A 188 -4.56 -16.04 16.59
C GLN A 188 -5.04 -15.74 15.16
N ALA A 189 -5.52 -16.74 14.44
CA ALA A 189 -6.07 -16.58 13.10
C ALA A 189 -7.25 -15.61 13.13
N TYR A 190 -8.23 -15.80 14.01
CA TYR A 190 -9.39 -14.90 14.16
C TYR A 190 -9.00 -13.47 14.55
N ASN A 191 -8.04 -13.31 15.45
CA ASN A 191 -7.56 -11.99 15.88
C ASN A 191 -6.77 -11.26 14.79
N SER A 192 -6.23 -11.98 13.81
CA SER A 192 -5.50 -11.41 12.66
C SER A 192 -6.43 -10.96 11.54
N ILE A 193 -7.73 -11.26 11.61
CA ILE A 193 -8.70 -10.83 10.60
C ILE A 193 -8.97 -9.33 10.78
N ASP A 194 -8.78 -8.56 9.74
CA ASP A 194 -9.18 -7.15 9.69
C ASP A 194 -10.69 -7.03 9.38
N TRP A 195 -11.49 -7.15 10.44
CA TRP A 195 -12.94 -7.07 10.34
C TRP A 195 -13.42 -5.70 9.82
N VAL A 196 -12.69 -4.62 10.11
CA VAL A 196 -13.04 -3.28 9.64
C VAL A 196 -13.00 -3.25 8.12
N THR A 197 -11.93 -3.74 7.52
CA THR A 197 -11.80 -3.85 6.06
C THR A 197 -12.89 -4.74 5.47
N ILE A 198 -13.21 -5.90 6.07
CA ILE A 198 -14.27 -6.80 5.58
C ILE A 198 -15.64 -6.12 5.58
N PHE A 199 -16.04 -5.48 6.70
CA PHE A 199 -17.33 -4.79 6.79
C PHE A 199 -17.39 -3.57 5.86
N LEU A 200 -16.28 -2.89 5.65
CA LEU A 200 -16.21 -1.77 4.72
C LEU A 200 -16.41 -2.24 3.26
N PHE A 201 -15.82 -3.37 2.87
CA PHE A 201 -16.08 -3.99 1.57
C PHE A 201 -17.55 -4.41 1.42
N ALA A 202 -18.10 -5.08 2.42
CA ALA A 202 -19.49 -5.52 2.41
C ALA A 202 -20.47 -4.34 2.30
N GLY A 203 -20.17 -3.21 2.94
CA GLY A 203 -20.97 -1.99 2.85
C GLY A 203 -20.79 -1.23 1.52
N MET A 204 -19.63 -1.31 0.89
CA MET A 204 -19.35 -0.62 -0.37
C MET A 204 -20.06 -1.22 -1.59
N ILE A 205 -20.28 -2.53 -1.61
CA ILE A 205 -20.99 -3.21 -2.73
C ILE A 205 -22.41 -2.62 -2.93
N PRO A 206 -23.27 -2.55 -1.89
CA PRO A 206 -24.57 -1.88 -2.02
C PRO A 206 -24.49 -0.41 -2.43
N VAL A 207 -23.50 0.34 -1.93
CA VAL A 207 -23.30 1.76 -2.29
C VAL A 207 -22.94 1.90 -3.76
N ALA A 208 -22.01 1.08 -4.28
CA ALA A 208 -21.65 1.06 -5.69
C ALA A 208 -22.84 0.71 -6.58
N ASN A 209 -23.63 -0.28 -6.19
CA ASN A 209 -24.86 -0.67 -6.90
C ASN A 209 -25.90 0.45 -6.88
N ALA A 210 -26.10 1.12 -5.74
CA ALA A 210 -27.02 2.25 -5.61
C ALA A 210 -26.57 3.46 -6.46
N MET A 211 -25.26 3.76 -6.51
CA MET A 211 -24.73 4.81 -7.38
C MET A 211 -25.01 4.54 -8.86
N ASN A 212 -24.86 3.30 -9.29
CA ASN A 212 -25.14 2.91 -10.67
C ASN A 212 -26.64 2.95 -10.97
N SER A 213 -27.48 2.36 -10.11
CA SER A 213 -28.93 2.24 -10.35
C SER A 213 -29.68 3.56 -10.22
N SER A 214 -29.24 4.46 -9.32
CA SER A 214 -29.84 5.78 -9.14
C SER A 214 -29.39 6.82 -10.18
N GLY A 215 -28.32 6.54 -10.94
CA GLY A 215 -27.68 7.50 -11.82
C GLY A 215 -26.84 8.57 -11.10
N ALA A 216 -26.67 8.44 -9.76
CA ALA A 216 -25.88 9.40 -8.99
C ALA A 216 -24.42 9.46 -9.46
N GLY A 217 -23.83 8.31 -9.82
CA GLY A 217 -22.49 8.25 -10.40
C GLY A 217 -22.37 9.08 -11.68
N LYS A 218 -23.35 8.98 -12.57
CA LYS A 218 -23.42 9.76 -13.82
C LYS A 218 -23.54 11.26 -13.54
N LEU A 219 -24.41 11.64 -12.61
CA LEU A 219 -24.59 13.05 -12.22
C LEU A 219 -23.29 13.66 -11.65
N ILE A 220 -22.62 12.94 -10.76
CA ILE A 220 -21.32 13.38 -10.21
C ILE A 220 -20.29 13.56 -11.34
N ALA A 221 -20.24 12.61 -12.27
CA ALA A 221 -19.36 12.67 -13.41
C ALA A 221 -19.65 13.88 -14.31
N GLU A 222 -20.93 14.12 -14.67
CA GLU A 222 -21.36 15.25 -15.48
C GLU A 222 -21.00 16.60 -14.82
N VAL A 223 -21.30 16.76 -13.54
CA VAL A 223 -20.95 17.97 -12.79
C VAL A 223 -19.44 18.19 -12.79
N THR A 224 -18.65 17.13 -12.53
CA THR A 224 -17.19 17.21 -12.50
C THR A 224 -16.62 17.60 -13.86
N VAL A 225 -17.07 16.96 -14.94
CA VAL A 225 -16.67 17.27 -16.33
C VAL A 225 -17.01 18.71 -16.68
N ASN A 226 -18.22 19.17 -16.35
CA ASN A 226 -18.65 20.55 -16.61
C ASN A 226 -17.81 21.58 -15.84
N MET A 227 -17.46 21.30 -14.57
CA MET A 227 -16.57 22.16 -13.78
C MET A 227 -15.14 22.22 -14.35
N MET A 228 -14.71 21.21 -15.09
CA MET A 228 -13.41 21.12 -15.74
C MET A 228 -13.41 21.69 -17.18
N GLY A 229 -14.48 22.33 -17.61
CA GLY A 229 -14.58 22.98 -18.92
C GLY A 229 -15.35 22.20 -20.00
N GLY A 230 -16.06 21.14 -19.62
CA GLY A 230 -16.99 20.40 -20.48
C GLY A 230 -16.38 19.24 -21.31
N ASP A 231 -15.09 19.31 -21.64
CA ASP A 231 -14.37 18.24 -22.35
C ASP A 231 -12.92 18.12 -21.82
N PRO A 232 -12.76 17.69 -20.55
CA PRO A 232 -11.42 17.57 -19.97
C PRO A 232 -10.67 16.40 -20.58
N SER A 233 -9.35 16.56 -20.78
CA SER A 233 -8.52 15.44 -21.20
C SER A 233 -8.50 14.35 -20.11
N PRO A 234 -8.43 13.05 -20.47
CA PRO A 234 -8.31 11.96 -19.51
C PRO A 234 -7.11 12.10 -18.57
N TYR A 235 -6.03 12.71 -19.02
CA TYR A 235 -4.85 13.04 -18.21
C TYR A 235 -5.19 14.00 -17.07
N LEU A 236 -5.95 15.07 -17.38
CA LEU A 236 -6.37 16.06 -16.39
C LEU A 236 -7.28 15.43 -15.34
N VAL A 237 -8.28 14.65 -15.76
CA VAL A 237 -9.18 13.92 -14.84
C VAL A 237 -8.39 12.97 -13.94
N THR A 238 -7.45 12.21 -14.50
CA THR A 238 -6.61 11.29 -13.75
C THR A 238 -5.74 12.02 -12.72
N ALA A 239 -5.13 13.14 -13.10
CA ALA A 239 -4.32 13.96 -12.20
C ALA A 239 -5.15 14.58 -11.08
N VAL A 240 -6.35 15.10 -11.37
CA VAL A 240 -7.26 15.67 -10.37
C VAL A 240 -7.73 14.59 -9.38
N LEU A 241 -8.13 13.43 -9.87
CA LEU A 241 -8.52 12.31 -9.00
C LEU A 241 -7.35 11.77 -8.17
N PHE A 242 -6.15 11.76 -8.75
CA PHE A 242 -4.94 11.43 -8.00
C PHE A 242 -4.73 12.41 -6.84
N CYS A 243 -4.73 13.71 -7.11
CA CYS A 243 -4.57 14.74 -6.08
C CYS A 243 -5.67 14.66 -5.01
N LEU A 244 -6.91 14.47 -5.42
CA LEU A 244 -8.04 14.31 -4.49
C LEU A 244 -7.86 13.07 -3.61
N ALA A 245 -7.48 11.93 -4.20
CA ALA A 245 -7.21 10.71 -3.46
C ALA A 245 -6.07 10.87 -2.45
N VAL A 246 -4.99 11.55 -2.86
CA VAL A 246 -3.86 11.88 -1.97
C VAL A 246 -4.32 12.74 -0.79
N VAL A 247 -5.10 13.77 -1.04
CA VAL A 247 -5.59 14.64 0.06
C VAL A 247 -6.48 13.85 1.02
N LEU A 248 -7.43 13.09 0.50
CA LEU A 248 -8.34 12.30 1.33
C LEU A 248 -7.59 11.26 2.17
N THR A 249 -6.63 10.55 1.60
CA THR A 249 -5.90 9.50 2.31
C THR A 249 -4.99 10.00 3.43
N GLN A 250 -4.69 11.31 3.51
CA GLN A 250 -3.97 11.88 4.66
C GLN A 250 -4.82 11.93 5.93
N PHE A 251 -6.17 11.97 5.79
CA PHE A 251 -7.11 12.15 6.89
C PHE A 251 -8.01 10.95 7.14
N MET A 252 -8.14 10.06 6.16
CA MET A 252 -8.94 8.84 6.24
C MET A 252 -8.14 7.62 5.82
N SER A 253 -8.62 6.42 6.13
CA SER A 253 -7.91 5.19 5.75
C SER A 253 -7.79 5.05 4.22
N ASN A 254 -6.71 4.42 3.76
CA ASN A 254 -6.51 4.08 2.35
C ASN A 254 -7.71 3.30 1.78
N THR A 255 -8.31 2.43 2.58
CA THR A 255 -9.49 1.63 2.21
C THR A 255 -10.69 2.53 1.95
N ALA A 256 -10.99 3.46 2.86
CA ALA A 256 -12.11 4.38 2.71
C ALA A 256 -11.94 5.32 1.50
N SER A 257 -10.72 5.82 1.27
CA SER A 257 -10.40 6.67 0.12
C SER A 257 -10.62 5.93 -1.20
N LYS A 258 -10.12 4.69 -1.33
CA LYS A 258 -10.32 3.85 -2.52
C LYS A 258 -11.80 3.50 -2.72
N ALA A 259 -12.49 3.13 -1.64
CA ALA A 259 -13.90 2.78 -1.67
C ALA A 259 -14.78 3.93 -2.18
N LEU A 260 -14.46 5.16 -1.76
CA LEU A 260 -15.18 6.37 -2.18
C LEU A 260 -14.91 6.72 -3.65
N LEU A 261 -13.65 6.67 -4.07
CA LEU A 261 -13.24 7.21 -5.36
C LEU A 261 -13.31 6.22 -6.53
N CYS A 262 -13.22 4.91 -6.30
CA CYS A 262 -13.27 3.93 -7.40
C CYS A 262 -14.58 4.00 -8.20
N PRO A 263 -15.78 4.05 -7.60
CA PRO A 263 -17.02 4.21 -8.36
C PRO A 263 -17.08 5.52 -9.14
N VAL A 264 -16.57 6.61 -8.57
CA VAL A 264 -16.50 7.92 -9.23
C VAL A 264 -15.56 7.87 -10.43
N GLY A 265 -14.39 7.26 -10.27
CA GLY A 265 -13.42 7.06 -11.34
C GLY A 265 -13.98 6.24 -12.51
N ILE A 266 -14.75 5.18 -12.23
CA ILE A 266 -15.43 4.38 -13.25
C ILE A 266 -16.47 5.23 -14.01
N ALA A 267 -17.31 5.97 -13.28
CA ALA A 267 -18.36 6.80 -13.89
C ALA A 267 -17.75 7.88 -14.81
N LEU A 268 -16.71 8.58 -14.35
CA LEU A 268 -16.00 9.59 -15.14
C LEU A 268 -15.35 9.01 -16.39
N SER A 269 -14.64 7.90 -16.25
CA SER A 269 -13.98 7.22 -17.39
C SER A 269 -14.99 6.78 -18.44
N THR A 270 -16.08 6.17 -18.00
CA THR A 270 -17.14 5.67 -18.90
C THR A 270 -17.81 6.83 -19.65
N GLN A 271 -18.04 7.96 -18.98
CA GLN A 271 -18.64 9.15 -19.62
C GLN A 271 -17.72 9.74 -20.69
N MET A 272 -16.41 9.73 -20.48
CA MET A 272 -15.42 10.18 -21.47
C MET A 272 -15.13 9.15 -22.57
N GLY A 273 -15.74 7.97 -22.54
CA GLY A 273 -15.41 6.87 -23.44
C GLY A 273 -13.99 6.31 -23.25
N ALA A 274 -13.37 6.61 -22.10
CA ALA A 274 -12.02 6.16 -21.78
C ALA A 274 -12.02 4.86 -20.96
N SER A 275 -10.93 4.09 -21.03
CA SER A 275 -10.76 2.91 -20.21
C SER A 275 -10.67 3.27 -18.71
N PRO A 276 -11.51 2.69 -17.84
CA PRO A 276 -11.45 2.97 -16.41
C PRO A 276 -10.17 2.44 -15.74
N LYS A 277 -9.42 1.50 -16.34
CA LYS A 277 -8.21 0.91 -15.74
C LYS A 277 -7.17 1.96 -15.37
N ALA A 278 -6.87 2.91 -16.26
CA ALA A 278 -5.88 3.96 -16.01
C ALA A 278 -6.28 4.85 -14.82
N VAL A 279 -7.52 5.30 -14.82
CA VAL A 279 -8.06 6.18 -13.75
C VAL A 279 -8.12 5.44 -12.42
N LEU A 280 -8.59 4.20 -12.43
CA LEU A 280 -8.62 3.37 -11.21
C LEU A 280 -7.23 3.12 -10.67
N MET A 281 -6.25 2.79 -11.52
CA MET A 281 -4.87 2.59 -11.06
C MET A 281 -4.31 3.86 -10.42
N ALA A 282 -4.58 5.03 -10.99
CA ALA A 282 -4.18 6.30 -10.40
C ALA A 282 -4.80 6.52 -9.01
N ILE A 283 -6.10 6.25 -8.84
CA ILE A 283 -6.78 6.32 -7.54
C ILE A 283 -6.17 5.33 -6.53
N LEU A 284 -5.89 4.11 -6.96
CA LEU A 284 -5.34 3.06 -6.10
C LEU A 284 -3.95 3.42 -5.57
N ILE A 285 -3.08 3.93 -6.43
CA ILE A 285 -1.75 4.38 -6.05
C ILE A 285 -1.84 5.62 -5.16
N ALA A 286 -2.59 6.63 -5.58
CA ALA A 286 -2.76 7.87 -4.84
C ALA A 286 -3.29 7.65 -3.42
N SER A 287 -4.31 6.80 -3.28
CA SER A 287 -4.87 6.45 -1.96
C SER A 287 -3.91 5.62 -1.10
N SER A 288 -2.83 5.09 -1.66
CA SER A 288 -1.76 4.43 -0.90
C SER A 288 -0.65 5.40 -0.50
N CYS A 289 -0.64 6.64 -1.02
CA CYS A 289 0.36 7.66 -0.77
C CYS A 289 0.07 8.50 0.49
N ALA A 290 -0.29 7.86 1.60
CA ALA A 290 -0.54 8.53 2.88
C ALA A 290 0.77 8.86 3.62
N PHE A 291 1.76 9.44 2.91
CA PHE A 291 3.10 9.67 3.45
C PHE A 291 3.24 11.00 4.21
N ALA A 292 2.41 11.99 3.92
CA ALA A 292 2.50 13.30 4.54
C ALA A 292 1.75 13.42 5.89
N SER A 293 1.22 12.31 6.41
CA SER A 293 0.49 12.27 7.67
C SER A 293 0.88 11.05 8.52
N PRO A 294 1.04 11.20 9.84
CA PRO A 294 1.25 10.04 10.73
C PRO A 294 0.01 9.19 10.93
N VAL A 295 -1.20 9.73 10.66
CA VAL A 295 -2.47 9.07 10.94
C VAL A 295 -3.14 8.47 9.70
N GLY A 296 -2.66 8.79 8.49
CA GLY A 296 -3.25 8.32 7.23
C GLY A 296 -3.11 6.82 7.01
N THR A 297 -2.12 6.18 7.62
CA THR A 297 -1.88 4.73 7.49
C THR A 297 -1.22 4.15 8.75
N PRO A 298 -1.60 2.93 9.18
CA PRO A 298 -1.05 2.30 10.38
C PRO A 298 0.49 2.19 10.43
N PRO A 299 1.22 1.88 9.35
CA PRO A 299 2.69 1.91 9.36
C PRO A 299 3.29 3.20 9.90
N ASN A 300 2.76 4.35 9.47
CA ASN A 300 3.24 5.66 9.93
C ASN A 300 2.97 5.88 11.41
N THR A 301 1.78 5.46 11.88
CA THR A 301 1.42 5.55 13.29
C THR A 301 2.31 4.67 14.17
N LEU A 302 2.65 3.45 13.71
CA LEU A 302 3.52 2.53 14.44
C LEU A 302 4.93 3.09 14.68
N VAL A 303 5.50 3.78 13.71
CA VAL A 303 6.85 4.35 13.83
C VAL A 303 6.86 5.73 14.49
N LEU A 304 5.70 6.38 14.69
CA LEU A 304 5.58 7.72 15.24
C LEU A 304 6.22 7.84 16.63
N GLY A 305 5.86 6.96 17.55
CA GLY A 305 6.39 6.91 18.92
C GLY A 305 7.86 6.50 18.96
N PRO A 306 8.21 5.30 18.46
CA PRO A 306 9.60 4.83 18.46
C PRO A 306 10.58 5.75 17.72
N GLY A 307 10.15 6.40 16.65
CA GLY A 307 10.97 7.36 15.90
C GLY A 307 10.92 8.79 16.45
N LYS A 308 10.14 9.06 17.52
CA LYS A 308 9.94 10.39 18.12
C LYS A 308 9.55 11.49 17.12
N TYR A 309 8.84 11.10 16.05
CA TYR A 309 8.46 12.03 14.99
C TYR A 309 7.36 12.99 15.44
N LYS A 310 7.40 14.19 14.85
CA LYS A 310 6.32 15.18 14.92
C LYS A 310 5.52 15.13 13.62
N PHE A 311 4.28 15.60 13.67
CA PHE A 311 3.43 15.70 12.47
C PHE A 311 4.15 16.37 11.29
N MET A 312 4.88 17.44 11.57
CA MET A 312 5.58 18.23 10.55
C MET A 312 6.72 17.47 9.86
N ASP A 313 7.30 16.45 10.49
CA ASP A 313 8.35 15.63 9.89
C ASP A 313 7.78 14.79 8.75
N TYR A 314 6.56 14.24 8.95
CA TYR A 314 5.81 13.56 7.88
C TYR A 314 5.46 14.53 6.75
N VAL A 315 4.98 15.74 7.07
CA VAL A 315 4.67 16.72 6.03
C VAL A 315 5.91 17.06 5.20
N LYS A 316 7.03 17.34 5.83
CA LYS A 316 8.27 17.73 5.13
C LYS A 316 8.85 16.60 4.28
N CYS A 317 8.95 15.40 4.84
CA CYS A 317 9.54 14.26 4.17
C CYS A 317 8.56 13.61 3.19
N GLY A 318 7.32 13.39 3.63
CA GLY A 318 6.31 12.67 2.87
C GLY A 318 5.73 13.44 1.70
N SER A 319 5.60 14.78 1.78
CA SER A 319 5.06 15.57 0.66
C SER A 319 5.92 15.47 -0.60
N GLY A 320 7.25 15.47 -0.43
CA GLY A 320 8.15 15.25 -1.56
C GLY A 320 8.01 13.85 -2.16
N LEU A 321 7.84 12.82 -1.31
CA LEU A 321 7.58 11.47 -1.78
C LEU A 321 6.26 11.36 -2.54
N VAL A 322 5.19 12.01 -2.07
CA VAL A 322 3.91 12.10 -2.77
C VAL A 322 4.07 12.72 -4.15
N ALA A 323 4.85 13.81 -4.25
CA ALA A 323 5.14 14.44 -5.55
C ALA A 323 5.88 13.51 -6.50
N VAL A 324 6.85 12.74 -6.01
CA VAL A 324 7.54 11.69 -6.80
C VAL A 324 6.55 10.63 -7.27
N CYS A 325 5.67 10.14 -6.39
CA CYS A 325 4.64 9.16 -6.77
C CYS A 325 3.70 9.70 -7.85
N LEU A 326 3.28 10.97 -7.75
CA LEU A 326 2.46 11.62 -8.76
C LEU A 326 3.17 11.68 -10.12
N LEU A 327 4.42 12.14 -10.15
CA LEU A 327 5.19 12.26 -11.39
C LEU A 327 5.39 10.90 -12.08
N VAL A 328 5.76 9.88 -11.31
CA VAL A 328 5.91 8.52 -11.85
C VAL A 328 4.57 7.98 -12.34
N SER A 329 3.48 8.23 -11.62
CA SER A 329 2.14 7.78 -12.00
C SER A 329 1.68 8.42 -13.32
N ILE A 330 1.86 9.73 -13.48
CA ILE A 330 1.51 10.44 -14.72
C ILE A 330 2.33 9.93 -15.90
N ALA A 331 3.59 9.57 -15.68
CA ALA A 331 4.47 9.06 -16.74
C ALA A 331 4.15 7.60 -17.12
N VAL A 332 3.90 6.73 -16.14
CA VAL A 332 3.83 5.27 -16.36
C VAL A 332 2.40 4.80 -16.66
N ILE A 333 1.39 5.32 -15.94
CA ILE A 333 0.00 4.83 -16.06
C ILE A 333 -0.53 4.90 -17.49
N PRO A 334 -0.42 6.03 -18.22
CA PRO A 334 -0.94 6.11 -19.59
C PRO A 334 -0.22 5.22 -20.60
N VAL A 335 1.04 4.87 -20.30
CA VAL A 335 1.83 3.99 -21.17
C VAL A 335 1.41 2.52 -20.99
N VAL A 336 1.18 2.11 -19.75
CA VAL A 336 0.81 0.73 -19.43
C VAL A 336 -0.70 0.48 -19.65
N TRP A 337 -1.52 1.46 -19.29
CA TRP A 337 -2.99 1.42 -19.46
C TRP A 337 -3.44 2.60 -20.31
N PRO A 338 -3.42 2.48 -21.66
CA PRO A 338 -3.91 3.54 -22.54
C PRO A 338 -5.37 3.92 -22.22
N PHE A 339 -5.67 5.21 -22.22
CA PHE A 339 -7.03 5.68 -21.99
C PHE A 339 -7.99 5.25 -23.10
N PHE A 340 -7.49 5.13 -24.32
CA PHE A 340 -8.22 4.66 -25.49
C PHE A 340 -7.46 3.46 -26.08
N PRO A 341 -7.68 2.24 -25.58
CA PRO A 341 -7.04 1.07 -26.13
C PRO A 341 -7.51 0.86 -27.57
N ALA A 342 -6.59 0.52 -28.47
CA ALA A 342 -6.95 0.09 -29.83
C ALA A 342 -7.87 -1.14 -29.71
N GLN A 343 -8.99 -1.08 -30.41
CA GLN A 343 -9.98 -2.16 -30.49
C GLN A 343 -9.38 -3.39 -31.17
#